data_b4374f9f8322e785814ac654887a750d
#
_entry.id   b4374f9f8322e785814ac654887a750d
#
_cell.length_a   1.000
_cell.length_b   1.000
_cell.length_c   1.000
_cell.angle_alpha   90.00
_cell.angle_beta   90.00
_cell.angle_gamma   90.00
#
_symmetry.space_group_name_H-M   'P 1'
#
loop_
_entity.id
_entity.type
_entity.pdbx_description
1 polymer ?
#
loop_
_entity_poly.entity_id
_entity_poly.type
_entity_poly.pdbx_seq_one_letter_code
_entity_poly.pdbx_strand_id
1 'polypeptide(L)'
;MHLTTRKATAGFAVALALVPAAALAATIEGGPGNERLRGTNGPDEINGNGGNDRIFGRGGNDTLRGGPGNDRVFGGRGDDFISGDANGTGDRTSFDFLSGNAGNDEIHGGDSRDRIYGGSGNDTNYGENGNDLMAGGTGDDTQHGGPGNDRIFANLGRDTTFGGEGNDDLWALARGDVHPGPNGETDTEGDALDGGPGDDRFHTRDGEVDLITCGEGNDVAFLDAVDQITDATAENANGSCERVIRQQPRSRDSRSEDHQQAPASANE
;
A
#
# COMPACT_ATOMS: atom_id res chain seq x y z
N MET A 1 -18.89 30.73 -2.30
CA MET A 1 -17.63 30.03 -2.02
C MET A 1 -16.83 30.09 -3.31
N HIS A 2 -15.71 30.79 -3.37
CA HIS A 2 -14.94 30.96 -4.60
C HIS A 2 -13.80 29.96 -4.61
N LEU A 3 -13.82 29.02 -5.58
CA LEU A 3 -12.67 28.19 -5.93
C LEU A 3 -11.65 29.06 -6.68
N THR A 4 -10.43 29.11 -6.20
CA THR A 4 -9.35 29.78 -6.92
C THR A 4 -8.47 28.70 -7.58
N THR A 5 -8.59 28.60 -8.90
CA THR A 5 -7.67 27.75 -9.71
C THR A 5 -6.36 28.49 -9.94
N ARG A 6 -5.25 27.88 -9.59
CA ARG A 6 -3.91 28.42 -9.85
C ARG A 6 -3.11 27.45 -10.71
N LYS A 7 -2.58 27.94 -11.82
CA LYS A 7 -1.62 27.20 -12.66
C LYS A 7 -0.22 27.52 -12.20
N ALA A 8 0.56 26.49 -11.89
CA ALA A 8 1.99 26.63 -11.63
C ALA A 8 2.75 26.57 -12.96
N THR A 9 3.52 27.59 -13.26
CA THR A 9 4.53 27.55 -14.32
C THR A 9 5.88 27.17 -13.72
N ALA A 10 6.65 26.38 -14.45
CA ALA A 10 7.91 25.77 -14.01
C ALA A 10 8.76 26.68 -13.14
N GLY A 11 9.02 26.25 -11.91
CA GLY A 11 10.18 26.71 -11.16
C GLY A 11 10.00 27.44 -9.85
N PHE A 12 8.78 27.72 -9.30
CA PHE A 12 8.72 28.33 -7.96
C PHE A 12 7.39 28.10 -7.22
N ALA A 13 7.53 27.65 -5.97
CA ALA A 13 6.43 27.55 -5.01
C ALA A 13 5.88 28.94 -4.67
N VAL A 14 4.58 29.11 -4.82
CA VAL A 14 3.90 30.31 -4.34
C VAL A 14 3.59 30.16 -2.86
N ALA A 15 4.18 31.00 -2.03
CA ALA A 15 3.79 31.15 -0.63
C ALA A 15 2.44 31.88 -0.54
N LEU A 16 1.44 31.23 -0.01
CA LEU A 16 0.15 31.84 0.27
C LEU A 16 0.15 32.42 1.69
N ALA A 17 -0.35 33.62 1.82
CA ALA A 17 -0.47 34.37 3.08
C ALA A 17 -1.46 33.72 4.04
N LEU A 18 -1.20 33.86 5.33
CA LEU A 18 -2.02 33.41 6.46
C LEU A 18 -3.51 33.75 6.29
N VAL A 19 -4.33 32.71 6.30
CA VAL A 19 -5.76 32.82 6.61
C VAL A 19 -6.03 31.97 7.84
N PRO A 20 -6.54 32.52 8.93
CA PRO A 20 -6.86 31.74 10.12
C PRO A 20 -8.15 30.94 9.90
N ALA A 21 -8.05 29.62 10.19
CA ALA A 21 -9.11 28.74 10.64
C ALA A 21 -10.35 28.51 9.75
N ALA A 22 -10.17 28.26 8.50
CA ALA A 22 -10.83 27.21 7.72
C ALA A 22 -9.86 26.91 6.59
N ALA A 23 -9.28 25.73 6.56
CA ALA A 23 -8.42 25.35 5.46
C ALA A 23 -9.23 25.38 4.18
N LEU A 24 -8.90 26.29 3.27
CA LEU A 24 -9.59 26.42 1.99
C LEU A 24 -9.09 25.33 1.07
N ALA A 25 -10.02 24.59 0.47
CA ALA A 25 -9.70 23.67 -0.62
C ALA A 25 -8.93 24.40 -1.73
N ALA A 26 -7.84 23.80 -2.20
CA ALA A 26 -7.10 24.31 -3.32
C ALA A 26 -7.17 23.33 -4.50
N THR A 27 -7.22 23.88 -5.72
CA THR A 27 -6.94 23.10 -6.93
C THR A 27 -5.59 23.54 -7.45
N ILE A 28 -4.66 22.58 -7.60
CA ILE A 28 -3.28 22.79 -8.01
C ILE A 28 -2.99 21.95 -9.24
N GLU A 29 -2.58 22.58 -10.30
CA GLU A 29 -2.20 21.94 -11.56
C GLU A 29 -0.70 22.10 -11.79
N GLY A 30 -0.01 21.00 -11.98
CA GLY A 30 1.36 20.95 -12.47
C GLY A 30 1.45 21.21 -13.96
N GLY A 31 2.63 21.04 -14.49
CA GLY A 31 2.95 21.17 -15.91
C GLY A 31 3.41 19.85 -16.53
N PRO A 32 4.18 19.89 -17.61
CA PRO A 32 4.79 18.71 -18.21
C PRO A 32 6.21 18.39 -17.67
N GLY A 33 6.66 19.05 -16.64
CA GLY A 33 8.01 18.94 -16.10
C GLY A 33 7.99 18.39 -14.68
N ASN A 34 9.14 18.32 -14.03
CA ASN A 34 9.26 17.81 -12.68
C ASN A 34 8.97 18.90 -11.65
N GLU A 35 7.85 18.82 -10.98
CA GLU A 35 7.37 19.84 -10.08
C GLU A 35 7.42 19.39 -8.60
N ARG A 36 7.26 20.37 -7.72
CA ARG A 36 6.97 20.16 -6.31
C ARG A 36 5.68 20.88 -5.93
N LEU A 37 4.61 20.12 -5.82
CA LEU A 37 3.28 20.62 -5.54
C LEU A 37 2.94 20.41 -4.06
N ARG A 38 2.29 21.40 -3.45
CA ARG A 38 1.93 21.34 -2.04
C ARG A 38 0.53 21.90 -1.83
N GLY A 39 -0.30 21.09 -1.22
CA GLY A 39 -1.61 21.48 -0.75
C GLY A 39 -1.59 22.35 0.53
N THR A 40 -2.75 22.46 1.09
CA THR A 40 -3.05 23.24 2.31
C THR A 40 -3.25 22.28 3.51
N ASN A 41 -4.01 22.67 4.50
CA ASN A 41 -4.48 21.77 5.55
C ASN A 41 -6.01 21.50 5.42
N GLY A 42 -6.58 21.70 4.28
CA GLY A 42 -7.96 21.40 3.93
C GLY A 42 -8.01 20.59 2.65
N PRO A 43 -9.19 20.08 2.29
CA PRO A 43 -9.33 19.21 1.13
C PRO A 43 -8.82 19.87 -0.14
N ASP A 44 -7.88 19.24 -0.82
CA ASP A 44 -7.24 19.76 -2.02
C ASP A 44 -7.43 18.81 -3.21
N GLU A 45 -7.36 19.35 -4.41
CA GLU A 45 -7.23 18.59 -5.64
C GLU A 45 -5.91 18.98 -6.32
N ILE A 46 -4.99 18.01 -6.46
CA ILE A 46 -3.65 18.23 -7.00
C ILE A 46 -3.39 17.26 -8.13
N ASN A 47 -3.05 17.78 -9.30
CA ASN A 47 -2.65 17.01 -10.47
C ASN A 47 -1.20 17.37 -10.84
N GLY A 48 -0.31 16.40 -10.88
CA GLY A 48 1.07 16.56 -11.36
C GLY A 48 1.10 16.80 -12.86
N ASN A 49 0.29 16.10 -13.60
CA ASN A 49 0.21 15.98 -15.04
C ASN A 49 1.36 15.15 -15.61
N GLY A 50 2.51 15.69 -15.95
CA GLY A 50 3.58 14.87 -16.51
C GLY A 50 4.96 15.30 -16.05
N GLY A 51 5.90 14.36 -16.06
CA GLY A 51 7.20 14.54 -15.46
C GLY A 51 7.31 13.80 -14.13
N ASN A 52 8.41 13.93 -13.42
CA ASN A 52 8.63 13.23 -12.15
C ASN A 52 8.33 14.19 -11.00
N ASP A 53 7.16 14.09 -10.43
CA ASP A 53 6.63 15.07 -9.49
C ASP A 53 6.79 14.67 -8.03
N ARG A 54 6.73 15.67 -7.17
CA ARG A 54 6.57 15.49 -5.72
C ARG A 54 5.33 16.22 -5.25
N ILE A 55 4.34 15.46 -4.82
CA ILE A 55 3.03 15.96 -4.41
C ILE A 55 2.85 15.72 -2.93
N PHE A 56 2.37 16.73 -2.21
CA PHE A 56 2.08 16.69 -0.78
C PHE A 56 0.69 17.27 -0.55
N GLY A 57 -0.27 16.44 -0.14
CA GLY A 57 -1.61 16.88 0.27
C GLY A 57 -1.54 17.68 1.56
N ARG A 58 -0.93 17.14 2.59
CA ARG A 58 -0.68 17.65 3.94
C ARG A 58 -1.81 17.34 4.91
N GLY A 59 -2.95 17.89 4.77
CA GLY A 59 -4.06 17.58 5.66
C GLY A 59 -5.39 18.00 5.10
N GLY A 60 -6.42 17.28 5.46
CA GLY A 60 -7.72 17.31 4.80
C GLY A 60 -7.86 16.06 3.94
N ASN A 61 -9.05 15.79 3.44
CA ASN A 61 -9.28 14.68 2.54
C ASN A 61 -8.96 15.15 1.12
N ASP A 62 -7.81 14.74 0.63
CA ASP A 62 -7.21 15.25 -0.61
C ASP A 62 -7.47 14.30 -1.79
N THR A 63 -7.41 14.83 -3.00
CA THR A 63 -7.40 14.07 -4.24
C THR A 63 -6.11 14.37 -4.99
N LEU A 64 -5.21 13.40 -5.06
CA LEU A 64 -3.85 13.58 -5.55
C LEU A 64 -3.61 12.65 -6.75
N ARG A 65 -3.12 13.21 -7.85
CA ARG A 65 -2.78 12.45 -9.05
C ARG A 65 -1.37 12.82 -9.51
N GLY A 66 -0.49 11.81 -9.63
CA GLY A 66 0.84 11.97 -10.19
C GLY A 66 0.78 12.28 -11.67
N GLY A 67 0.25 11.38 -12.43
CA GLY A 67 0.20 11.42 -13.90
C GLY A 67 1.37 10.67 -14.53
N PRO A 68 1.63 10.84 -15.83
CA PRO A 68 2.75 10.15 -16.48
C PRO A 68 4.12 10.55 -15.91
N GLY A 69 4.89 9.58 -15.42
CA GLY A 69 6.25 9.79 -14.90
C GLY A 69 6.50 9.05 -13.61
N ASN A 70 7.67 9.27 -13.01
CA ASN A 70 8.00 8.63 -11.73
C ASN A 70 7.70 9.60 -10.58
N ASP A 71 6.56 9.42 -9.96
CA ASP A 71 6.04 10.38 -9.00
C ASP A 71 6.29 9.97 -7.54
N ARG A 72 6.23 10.95 -6.68
CA ARG A 72 6.18 10.75 -5.23
C ARG A 72 5.01 11.52 -4.66
N VAL A 73 4.01 10.78 -4.22
CA VAL A 73 2.76 11.34 -3.73
C VAL A 73 2.58 10.97 -2.25
N PHE A 74 2.30 11.98 -1.45
CA PHE A 74 2.06 11.87 -0.02
C PHE A 74 0.73 12.52 0.30
N GLY A 75 -0.24 11.73 0.79
CA GLY A 75 -1.55 12.21 1.22
C GLY A 75 -1.41 13.15 2.41
N GLY A 76 -1.12 12.59 3.54
CA GLY A 76 -0.84 13.37 4.73
C GLY A 76 -1.75 12.99 5.89
N ARG A 77 -2.61 13.90 6.34
CA ARG A 77 -3.64 13.60 7.33
C ARG A 77 -5.01 13.75 6.70
N GLY A 78 -5.88 12.80 6.98
CA GLY A 78 -7.24 12.77 6.44
C GLY A 78 -7.38 11.60 5.49
N ASP A 79 -8.58 11.34 5.04
CA ASP A 79 -8.87 10.21 4.15
C ASP A 79 -8.62 10.69 2.72
N ASP A 80 -7.52 10.24 2.14
CA ASP A 80 -7.01 10.72 0.86
C ASP A 80 -7.32 9.75 -0.28
N PHE A 81 -7.50 10.28 -1.48
CA PHE A 81 -7.49 9.53 -2.72
C PHE A 81 -6.18 9.82 -3.48
N ILE A 82 -5.40 8.78 -3.74
CA ILE A 82 -4.10 8.90 -4.39
C ILE A 82 -4.07 8.00 -5.63
N SER A 83 -3.59 8.54 -6.75
CA SER A 83 -3.32 7.77 -7.96
C SER A 83 -1.93 8.12 -8.49
N GLY A 84 -1.10 7.12 -8.76
CA GLY A 84 0.18 7.28 -9.42
C GLY A 84 -0.03 7.71 -10.84
N ASP A 85 -0.42 6.78 -11.68
CA ASP A 85 -0.73 7.02 -13.08
C ASP A 85 -2.24 7.21 -13.32
N ALA A 86 -2.58 7.82 -14.43
CA ALA A 86 -3.94 7.73 -14.96
C ALA A 86 -4.12 6.35 -15.60
N ASN A 87 -5.07 5.56 -15.11
CA ASN A 87 -5.36 4.21 -15.62
C ASN A 87 -5.39 4.18 -17.16
N GLY A 88 -4.57 3.29 -17.74
CA GLY A 88 -4.57 3.03 -19.17
C GLY A 88 -3.81 4.05 -20.01
N THR A 89 -2.92 4.84 -19.45
CA THR A 89 -2.01 5.70 -20.23
C THR A 89 -0.99 4.89 -21.03
N GLY A 90 -0.81 3.60 -20.67
CA GLY A 90 0.12 2.69 -21.32
C GLY A 90 1.59 3.03 -21.08
N ASP A 91 1.90 3.90 -20.15
CA ASP A 91 3.27 4.16 -19.72
C ASP A 91 3.73 3.04 -18.78
N ARG A 92 4.27 1.99 -19.35
CA ARG A 92 4.80 0.82 -18.62
C ARG A 92 6.22 1.05 -18.11
N THR A 93 6.65 2.26 -17.98
CA THR A 93 8.02 2.60 -17.56
C THR A 93 8.07 3.50 -16.34
N SER A 94 6.92 3.96 -15.86
CA SER A 94 6.80 4.72 -14.63
C SER A 94 7.07 3.84 -13.41
N PHE A 95 7.47 4.48 -12.33
CA PHE A 95 7.68 3.86 -11.03
C PHE A 95 7.29 4.89 -9.98
N ASP A 96 6.17 4.65 -9.36
CA ASP A 96 5.63 5.59 -8.40
C ASP A 96 5.91 5.19 -6.95
N PHE A 97 5.98 6.19 -6.12
CA PHE A 97 6.02 6.05 -4.68
C PHE A 97 4.81 6.78 -4.09
N LEU A 98 3.88 6.01 -3.54
CA LEU A 98 2.61 6.49 -3.04
C LEU A 98 2.50 6.20 -1.55
N SER A 99 2.07 7.17 -0.77
CA SER A 99 1.88 7.00 0.67
C SER A 99 0.65 7.78 1.14
N GLY A 100 -0.31 7.08 1.77
CA GLY A 100 -1.48 7.69 2.41
C GLY A 100 -1.07 8.49 3.63
N ASN A 101 -0.23 7.94 4.46
CA ASN A 101 0.23 8.37 5.78
C ASN A 101 -0.81 8.19 6.88
N ALA A 102 -1.78 9.08 7.08
CA ALA A 102 -2.67 8.98 8.23
C ALA A 102 -4.12 9.34 7.89
N GLY A 103 -5.00 8.41 8.04
CA GLY A 103 -6.40 8.43 7.65
C GLY A 103 -6.77 7.12 6.98
N ASN A 104 -7.97 6.99 6.51
CA ASN A 104 -8.40 5.83 5.73
C ASN A 104 -8.27 6.19 4.26
N ASP A 105 -7.18 5.75 3.66
CA ASP A 105 -6.77 6.20 2.34
C ASP A 105 -7.16 5.19 1.24
N GLU A 106 -7.38 5.69 0.03
CA GLU A 106 -7.56 4.89 -1.18
C GLU A 106 -6.44 5.19 -2.15
N ILE A 107 -5.61 4.16 -2.47
CA ILE A 107 -4.38 4.34 -3.25
C ILE A 107 -4.38 3.41 -4.46
N HIS A 108 -4.11 3.97 -5.63
CA HIS A 108 -3.98 3.29 -6.91
C HIS A 108 -2.58 3.49 -7.47
N GLY A 109 -1.84 2.39 -7.70
CA GLY A 109 -0.52 2.40 -8.32
C GLY A 109 -0.59 2.81 -9.78
N GLY A 110 -1.27 2.01 -10.56
CA GLY A 110 -1.45 2.22 -11.98
C GLY A 110 -0.76 1.18 -12.85
N ASP A 111 -0.17 1.61 -13.96
CA ASP A 111 0.65 0.72 -14.78
C ASP A 111 2.09 0.71 -14.25
N SER A 112 2.78 -0.42 -14.34
CA SER A 112 4.19 -0.61 -13.99
C SER A 112 4.44 -1.01 -12.54
N ARG A 113 5.68 -0.90 -12.10
CA ARG A 113 6.09 -1.36 -10.79
C ARG A 113 6.03 -0.24 -9.77
N ASP A 114 5.16 -0.31 -8.80
CA ASP A 114 4.95 0.73 -7.83
C ASP A 114 5.33 0.36 -6.41
N ARG A 115 5.44 1.37 -5.57
CA ARG A 115 5.55 1.23 -4.12
C ARG A 115 4.42 1.97 -3.44
N ILE A 116 3.60 1.21 -2.71
CA ILE A 116 2.39 1.70 -2.07
C ILE A 116 2.48 1.46 -0.57
N TYR A 117 2.20 2.49 0.19
CA TYR A 117 2.12 2.48 1.64
C TYR A 117 0.81 3.12 2.07
N GLY A 118 -0.10 2.33 2.67
CA GLY A 118 -1.32 2.86 3.27
C GLY A 118 -0.95 3.83 4.39
N GLY A 119 -0.49 3.32 5.50
CA GLY A 119 -0.01 4.15 6.60
C GLY A 119 -0.65 3.82 7.92
N SER A 120 -1.44 4.71 8.47
CA SER A 120 -2.22 4.46 9.67
C SER A 120 -3.69 4.79 9.44
N GLY A 121 -4.56 3.88 9.77
CA GLY A 121 -5.99 3.88 9.48
C GLY A 121 -6.35 2.68 8.63
N ASN A 122 -7.59 2.56 8.22
CA ASN A 122 -8.05 1.43 7.42
C ASN A 122 -7.97 1.80 5.95
N ASP A 123 -6.91 1.34 5.29
CA ASP A 123 -6.56 1.74 3.94
C ASP A 123 -7.04 0.74 2.88
N THR A 124 -7.24 1.22 1.65
CA THR A 124 -7.51 0.37 0.50
C THR A 124 -6.50 0.64 -0.58
N ASN A 125 -5.64 -0.35 -0.85
CA ASN A 125 -4.51 -0.22 -1.76
C ASN A 125 -4.69 -1.12 -2.99
N TYR A 126 -4.49 -0.57 -4.17
CA TYR A 126 -4.50 -1.26 -5.45
C TYR A 126 -3.16 -1.09 -6.14
N GLY A 127 -2.42 -2.20 -6.38
CA GLY A 127 -1.21 -2.22 -7.20
C GLY A 127 -1.55 -1.96 -8.66
N GLU A 128 -2.61 -2.59 -9.12
CA GLU A 128 -3.06 -2.62 -10.51
C GLU A 128 -2.09 -3.41 -11.40
N ASN A 129 -1.58 -2.88 -12.52
CA ASN A 129 -0.70 -3.65 -13.39
C ASN A 129 0.78 -3.46 -13.01
N GLY A 130 1.47 -4.49 -12.60
CA GLY A 130 2.90 -4.34 -12.33
C GLY A 130 3.47 -5.44 -11.46
N ASN A 131 4.69 -5.26 -11.01
CA ASN A 131 5.27 -6.09 -9.96
C ASN A 131 5.45 -5.22 -8.73
N ASP A 132 4.41 -5.07 -7.95
CA ASP A 132 4.29 -4.02 -6.97
C ASP A 132 4.84 -4.41 -5.60
N LEU A 133 5.18 -3.40 -4.83
CA LEU A 133 5.54 -3.55 -3.43
C LEU A 133 4.57 -2.75 -2.58
N MET A 134 3.77 -3.47 -1.79
CA MET A 134 2.68 -2.89 -1.03
C MET A 134 2.84 -3.16 0.46
N ALA A 135 2.41 -2.22 1.27
CA ALA A 135 2.28 -2.39 2.71
C ALA A 135 1.05 -1.64 3.22
N GLY A 136 0.19 -2.33 3.96
CA GLY A 136 -1.01 -1.74 4.57
C GLY A 136 -0.63 -0.73 5.62
N GLY A 137 -0.06 -1.17 6.69
CA GLY A 137 0.41 -0.31 7.76
C GLY A 137 -0.19 -0.66 9.11
N THR A 138 -0.92 0.25 9.72
CA THR A 138 -1.64 -0.02 10.96
C THR A 138 -3.13 0.26 10.80
N GLY A 139 -3.97 -0.69 11.18
CA GLY A 139 -5.41 -0.66 11.01
C GLY A 139 -5.87 -1.81 10.12
N ASP A 140 -7.15 -1.96 9.93
CA ASP A 140 -7.71 -3.05 9.14
C ASP A 140 -7.68 -2.67 7.65
N ASP A 141 -6.66 -3.15 6.93
CA ASP A 141 -6.37 -2.76 5.56
C ASP A 141 -6.93 -3.75 4.52
N THR A 142 -7.16 -3.27 3.30
CA THR A 142 -7.48 -4.10 2.15
C THR A 142 -6.48 -3.84 1.03
N GLN A 143 -5.82 -4.89 0.55
CA GLN A 143 -4.76 -4.78 -0.45
C GLN A 143 -5.05 -5.69 -1.64
N HIS A 144 -4.94 -5.14 -2.85
CA HIS A 144 -5.09 -5.85 -4.12
C HIS A 144 -3.81 -5.64 -4.95
N GLY A 145 -3.02 -6.71 -5.14
CA GLY A 145 -1.84 -6.67 -6.00
C GLY A 145 -2.24 -6.40 -7.44
N GLY A 146 -3.02 -7.29 -8.02
CA GLY A 146 -3.49 -7.17 -9.39
C GLY A 146 -2.74 -8.10 -10.34
N PRO A 147 -2.64 -7.77 -11.63
CA PRO A 147 -1.82 -8.53 -12.56
C PRO A 147 -0.33 -8.21 -12.41
N GLY A 148 0.48 -9.19 -11.98
CA GLY A 148 1.92 -9.04 -11.81
C GLY A 148 2.50 -10.03 -10.82
N ASN A 149 3.76 -9.87 -10.46
CA ASN A 149 4.34 -10.64 -9.37
C ASN A 149 4.58 -9.69 -8.20
N ASP A 150 3.62 -9.67 -7.32
CA ASP A 150 3.52 -8.66 -6.28
C ASP A 150 4.16 -9.12 -4.97
N ARG A 151 4.57 -8.17 -4.18
CA ARG A 151 4.98 -8.40 -2.82
C ARG A 151 4.16 -7.54 -1.89
N ILE A 152 3.39 -8.19 -1.02
CA ILE A 152 2.40 -7.53 -0.19
C ILE A 152 2.63 -7.88 1.28
N PHE A 153 2.65 -6.84 2.11
CA PHE A 153 2.76 -6.93 3.55
C PHE A 153 1.46 -6.40 4.18
N ALA A 154 0.75 -7.24 4.90
CA ALA A 154 -0.45 -6.85 5.62
C ALA A 154 -0.08 -5.88 6.77
N ASN A 155 0.81 -6.26 7.62
CA ASN A 155 1.35 -5.55 8.79
C ASN A 155 0.44 -5.67 10.03
N LEU A 156 0.04 -4.53 10.66
CA LEU A 156 -0.66 -4.52 11.95
C LEU A 156 -2.15 -4.26 11.76
N GLY A 157 -2.96 -5.17 12.23
CA GLY A 157 -4.41 -5.11 12.17
C GLY A 157 -5.00 -6.36 11.56
N ARG A 158 -6.26 -6.35 11.32
CA ARG A 158 -6.94 -7.44 10.64
C ARG A 158 -7.07 -7.13 9.16
N ASP A 159 -6.14 -7.64 8.40
CA ASP A 159 -6.00 -7.27 7.00
C ASP A 159 -6.63 -8.28 6.04
N THR A 160 -6.91 -7.81 4.84
CA THR A 160 -7.36 -8.65 3.73
C THR A 160 -6.50 -8.38 2.52
N THR A 161 -5.75 -9.39 2.09
CA THR A 161 -4.78 -9.30 1.00
C THR A 161 -5.14 -10.24 -0.14
N PHE A 162 -5.17 -9.68 -1.34
CA PHE A 162 -5.34 -10.41 -2.60
C PHE A 162 -4.08 -10.22 -3.45
N GLY A 163 -3.40 -11.32 -3.79
CA GLY A 163 -2.27 -11.31 -4.72
C GLY A 163 -2.72 -10.89 -6.12
N GLY A 164 -3.55 -11.69 -6.73
CA GLY A 164 -4.09 -11.42 -8.06
C GLY A 164 -3.56 -12.40 -9.10
N GLU A 165 -3.33 -11.95 -10.35
CA GLU A 165 -2.72 -12.77 -11.39
C GLU A 165 -1.20 -12.68 -11.30
N GLY A 166 -0.50 -13.80 -11.16
CA GLY A 166 0.97 -13.83 -11.16
C GLY A 166 1.53 -14.59 -9.98
N ASN A 167 2.84 -14.51 -9.78
CA ASN A 167 3.48 -15.25 -8.70
C ASN A 167 3.77 -14.29 -7.54
N ASP A 168 2.93 -14.32 -6.55
CA ASP A 168 2.88 -13.34 -5.49
C ASP A 168 3.58 -13.81 -4.21
N ASP A 169 4.04 -12.85 -3.42
CA ASP A 169 4.74 -13.07 -2.16
C ASP A 169 3.99 -12.31 -1.05
N LEU A 170 3.12 -13.03 -0.32
CA LEU A 170 2.17 -12.47 0.64
C LEU A 170 2.65 -12.69 2.08
N TRP A 171 2.66 -11.62 2.86
CA TRP A 171 3.15 -11.61 4.24
C TRP A 171 2.08 -11.05 5.17
N ALA A 172 1.66 -11.84 6.17
CA ALA A 172 0.77 -11.37 7.22
C ALA A 172 1.45 -10.26 8.03
N LEU A 173 2.64 -10.51 8.56
CA LEU A 173 3.41 -9.51 9.28
C LEU A 173 4.65 -9.04 8.53
N ALA A 174 4.94 -7.76 8.62
CA ALA A 174 6.25 -7.24 8.30
C ALA A 174 7.22 -7.45 9.48
N ARG A 175 8.52 -7.50 9.18
CA ARG A 175 9.60 -7.83 10.15
C ARG A 175 9.67 -6.93 11.39
N GLY A 176 9.04 -5.75 11.37
CA GLY A 176 9.04 -4.79 12.48
C GLY A 176 7.92 -5.00 13.49
N ASP A 177 6.93 -5.76 13.13
CA ASP A 177 5.61 -5.74 13.75
C ASP A 177 5.43 -6.79 14.86
N VAL A 178 6.37 -7.73 14.97
CA VAL A 178 6.53 -8.63 16.14
C VAL A 178 6.87 -7.87 17.44
N HIS A 179 6.96 -6.56 17.40
CA HIS A 179 7.10 -5.67 18.55
C HIS A 179 5.80 -4.93 18.82
N PRO A 180 5.53 -4.56 20.07
CA PRO A 180 4.49 -3.59 20.34
C PRO A 180 4.70 -2.40 19.41
N GLY A 181 3.67 -2.04 18.66
CA GLY A 181 3.66 -0.85 17.84
C GLY A 181 4.07 0.40 18.63
N PRO A 182 4.18 1.56 18.02
CA PRO A 182 4.65 2.79 18.69
C PRO A 182 3.88 3.13 19.96
N ASN A 183 2.67 2.59 20.13
CA ASN A 183 1.84 2.74 21.33
C ASN A 183 1.87 1.52 22.28
N GLY A 184 2.68 0.49 22.00
CA GLY A 184 2.75 -0.73 22.79
C GLY A 184 1.69 -1.77 22.43
N GLU A 185 1.02 -1.62 21.29
CA GLU A 185 0.05 -2.56 20.75
C GLU A 185 0.77 -3.80 20.23
N THR A 186 0.26 -4.98 20.58
CA THR A 186 0.62 -6.24 19.93
C THR A 186 -0.51 -6.58 19.00
N ASP A 187 -0.17 -6.92 17.76
CA ASP A 187 -1.13 -7.52 16.87
C ASP A 187 -1.62 -8.84 17.45
N THR A 188 -2.90 -9.06 17.44
CA THR A 188 -3.56 -10.27 17.92
C THR A 188 -4.71 -10.70 17.02
N GLU A 189 -4.86 -10.04 15.87
CA GLU A 189 -5.94 -10.27 14.94
C GLU A 189 -5.38 -10.83 13.63
N GLY A 190 -5.72 -12.07 13.31
CA GLY A 190 -5.19 -12.76 12.13
C GLY A 190 -5.78 -12.24 10.82
N ASP A 191 -4.99 -12.39 9.79
CA ASP A 191 -5.22 -11.87 8.44
C ASP A 191 -5.93 -12.85 7.52
N ALA A 192 -6.46 -12.34 6.41
CA ALA A 192 -6.96 -13.12 5.31
C ALA A 192 -6.11 -12.88 4.05
N LEU A 193 -5.46 -13.95 3.55
CA LEU A 193 -4.58 -13.89 2.39
C LEU A 193 -5.10 -14.80 1.29
N ASP A 194 -5.29 -14.26 0.09
CA ASP A 194 -5.70 -14.98 -1.12
C ASP A 194 -4.65 -14.75 -2.22
N GLY A 195 -3.99 -15.82 -2.68
CA GLY A 195 -2.98 -15.74 -3.73
C GLY A 195 -3.58 -15.44 -5.09
N GLY A 196 -4.63 -16.18 -5.45
CA GLY A 196 -5.23 -16.07 -6.78
C GLY A 196 -4.63 -17.07 -7.78
N PRO A 197 -4.59 -16.75 -9.07
CA PRO A 197 -3.93 -17.55 -10.09
C PRO A 197 -2.42 -17.28 -10.18
N GLY A 198 -1.59 -18.28 -9.89
CA GLY A 198 -0.13 -18.19 -10.00
C GLY A 198 0.60 -19.14 -9.07
N ASP A 199 1.91 -19.11 -9.07
CA ASP A 199 2.72 -19.90 -8.15
C ASP A 199 3.08 -19.01 -6.93
N ASP A 200 2.22 -18.99 -5.90
CA ASP A 200 2.24 -18.03 -4.81
C ASP A 200 2.99 -18.50 -3.55
N ARG A 201 3.39 -17.55 -2.73
CA ARG A 201 4.04 -17.79 -1.45
C ARG A 201 3.39 -17.02 -0.32
N PHE A 202 3.12 -17.73 0.78
CA PHE A 202 2.50 -17.18 1.97
C PHE A 202 3.45 -17.28 3.17
N HIS A 203 3.55 -16.22 3.94
CA HIS A 203 4.40 -16.10 5.11
C HIS A 203 3.59 -15.58 6.31
N THR A 204 3.07 -16.51 7.12
CA THR A 204 2.11 -16.23 8.20
C THR A 204 2.56 -16.84 9.54
N ARG A 205 3.86 -16.90 9.81
CA ARG A 205 4.41 -17.50 11.04
C ARG A 205 4.63 -16.46 12.14
N ASP A 206 3.59 -15.88 12.64
CA ASP A 206 3.55 -14.79 13.63
C ASP A 206 2.91 -15.19 14.96
N GLY A 207 2.07 -16.20 14.97
CA GLY A 207 1.40 -16.74 16.16
C GLY A 207 -0.09 -16.42 16.22
N GLU A 208 -0.62 -15.82 15.17
CA GLU A 208 -2.02 -15.47 15.00
C GLU A 208 -2.77 -16.49 14.14
N VAL A 209 -4.07 -16.35 14.01
CA VAL A 209 -4.88 -17.28 13.23
C VAL A 209 -5.16 -16.67 11.86
N ASP A 210 -4.29 -16.93 10.90
CA ASP A 210 -4.48 -16.45 9.54
C ASP A 210 -5.35 -17.39 8.72
N LEU A 211 -6.08 -16.80 7.77
CA LEU A 211 -6.92 -17.50 6.82
C LEU A 211 -6.28 -17.46 5.43
N ILE A 212 -5.86 -18.61 4.91
CA ILE A 212 -5.12 -18.70 3.65
C ILE A 212 -5.96 -19.40 2.59
N THR A 213 -6.05 -18.77 1.43
CA THR A 213 -6.54 -19.36 0.18
C THR A 213 -5.42 -19.31 -0.83
N CYS A 214 -4.88 -20.45 -1.26
CA CYS A 214 -3.73 -20.44 -2.16
C CYS A 214 -4.13 -20.11 -3.60
N GLY A 215 -5.18 -20.72 -4.14
CA GLY A 215 -5.66 -20.41 -5.48
C GLY A 215 -5.29 -21.47 -6.52
N GLU A 216 -5.06 -21.05 -7.77
CA GLU A 216 -4.64 -21.91 -8.87
C GLU A 216 -3.13 -21.79 -9.08
N GLY A 217 -2.37 -22.88 -9.00
CA GLY A 217 -0.94 -22.83 -9.25
C GLY A 217 -0.15 -23.90 -8.52
N ASN A 218 1.12 -23.63 -8.23
CA ASN A 218 1.96 -24.45 -7.38
C ASN A 218 2.42 -23.67 -6.16
N ASP A 219 1.56 -23.56 -5.18
CA ASP A 219 1.67 -22.65 -4.08
C ASP A 219 2.44 -23.19 -2.89
N VAL A 220 3.16 -22.32 -2.20
CA VAL A 220 3.92 -22.66 -1.02
C VAL A 220 3.51 -21.81 0.17
N ALA A 221 2.92 -22.42 1.18
CA ALA A 221 2.52 -21.76 2.41
C ALA A 221 3.46 -22.09 3.59
N PHE A 222 4.09 -21.06 4.16
CA PHE A 222 4.88 -21.14 5.39
C PHE A 222 4.04 -20.66 6.56
N LEU A 223 3.40 -21.59 7.22
CA LEU A 223 2.38 -21.39 8.25
C LEU A 223 2.91 -21.73 9.63
N ASP A 224 2.24 -21.25 10.65
CA ASP A 224 2.36 -21.84 11.98
C ASP A 224 1.23 -22.84 12.30
N ALA A 225 1.07 -23.18 13.60
CA ALA A 225 0.18 -24.26 13.98
C ALA A 225 -1.29 -23.81 14.09
N VAL A 226 -1.53 -22.50 14.19
CA VAL A 226 -2.86 -21.93 14.39
C VAL A 226 -3.53 -21.49 13.08
N ASP A 227 -2.75 -21.28 12.02
CA ASP A 227 -3.25 -20.85 10.72
C ASP A 227 -4.18 -21.86 10.05
N GLN A 228 -5.10 -21.37 9.25
CA GLN A 228 -6.12 -22.15 8.61
C GLN A 228 -6.08 -21.95 7.10
N ILE A 229 -6.09 -23.07 6.36
CA ILE A 229 -6.31 -23.04 4.91
C ILE A 229 -7.82 -23.16 4.69
N THR A 230 -8.42 -22.18 4.04
CA THR A 230 -9.87 -21.96 4.01
C THR A 230 -10.64 -23.06 3.30
N ASP A 231 -10.04 -23.69 2.30
CA ASP A 231 -10.63 -24.78 1.50
C ASP A 231 -10.10 -26.17 1.88
N ALA A 232 -9.34 -26.27 2.99
CA ALA A 232 -8.87 -27.56 3.50
C ALA A 232 -10.03 -28.46 3.92
N THR A 233 -9.90 -29.75 3.59
CA THR A 233 -10.87 -30.80 3.96
C THR A 233 -10.21 -31.91 4.77
N ALA A 234 -11.00 -32.82 5.33
CA ALA A 234 -10.46 -33.98 6.02
C ALA A 234 -9.65 -34.92 5.10
N GLU A 235 -9.91 -34.86 3.79
CA GLU A 235 -9.26 -35.67 2.76
C GLU A 235 -8.07 -34.93 2.14
N ASN A 236 -8.12 -33.59 2.12
CA ASN A 236 -7.03 -32.72 1.66
C ASN A 236 -6.79 -31.60 2.68
N ALA A 237 -5.86 -31.85 3.61
CA ALA A 237 -5.55 -30.90 4.69
C ALA A 237 -4.79 -29.66 4.21
N ASN A 238 -4.30 -29.66 2.97
CA ASN A 238 -3.61 -28.51 2.37
C ASN A 238 -4.53 -27.65 1.50
N GLY A 239 -5.79 -28.04 1.28
CA GLY A 239 -6.70 -27.30 0.42
C GLY A 239 -6.14 -27.10 -0.99
N SER A 240 -6.13 -25.87 -1.47
CA SER A 240 -5.54 -25.46 -2.75
C SER A 240 -4.00 -25.34 -2.71
N CYS A 241 -3.36 -25.38 -1.53
CA CYS A 241 -1.91 -25.24 -1.41
C CYS A 241 -1.17 -26.55 -1.71
N GLU A 242 -0.29 -26.60 -2.71
CA GLU A 242 0.47 -27.81 -3.07
C GLU A 242 1.54 -28.15 -2.04
N ARG A 243 2.10 -27.14 -1.40
CA ARG A 243 3.14 -27.32 -0.39
C ARG A 243 2.89 -26.48 0.87
N VAL A 244 2.60 -27.16 1.96
CA VAL A 244 2.40 -26.52 3.27
C VAL A 244 3.56 -26.89 4.21
N ILE A 245 4.21 -25.89 4.76
CA ILE A 245 5.32 -26.02 5.70
C ILE A 245 4.90 -25.38 7.03
N ARG A 246 4.55 -26.22 8.03
CA ARG A 246 4.17 -25.73 9.35
C ARG A 246 5.36 -25.73 10.28
N GLN A 247 5.63 -24.59 10.89
CA GLN A 247 6.72 -24.39 11.85
C GLN A 247 6.22 -23.56 13.03
N GLN A 248 7.03 -23.46 14.09
CA GLN A 248 6.73 -22.56 15.20
C GLN A 248 6.80 -21.10 14.72
N PRO A 249 6.03 -20.20 15.35
CA PRO A 249 6.12 -18.77 15.09
C PRO A 249 7.58 -18.29 15.13
N ARG A 250 7.93 -17.33 14.31
CA ARG A 250 9.28 -16.77 14.29
C ARG A 250 9.55 -16.01 15.58
N SER A 251 10.54 -16.44 16.33
CA SER A 251 11.00 -15.65 17.47
C SER A 251 11.91 -14.51 17.01
N ARG A 252 12.01 -13.44 17.83
CA ARG A 252 12.84 -12.24 17.62
C ARG A 252 14.29 -12.49 17.16
N ASP A 253 14.81 -13.71 17.34
CA ASP A 253 16.23 -14.02 17.14
C ASP A 253 16.58 -14.61 15.75
N SER A 254 15.61 -14.84 14.88
CA SER A 254 15.89 -15.39 13.53
C SER A 254 16.39 -14.31 12.57
N ARG A 255 17.57 -13.74 12.86
CA ARG A 255 18.22 -12.65 12.09
C ARG A 255 18.76 -13.04 10.71
N SER A 256 18.63 -14.27 10.27
CA SER A 256 19.46 -14.75 9.15
C SER A 256 18.75 -14.89 7.81
N GLU A 257 17.43 -14.73 7.72
CA GLU A 257 16.72 -15.05 6.47
C GLU A 257 16.00 -13.88 5.81
N ASP A 258 15.94 -12.72 6.45
CA ASP A 258 15.11 -11.62 5.97
C ASP A 258 15.92 -10.36 5.68
N HIS A 259 16.38 -10.22 4.45
CA HIS A 259 16.91 -8.95 3.92
C HIS A 259 15.82 -8.07 3.28
N GLN A 260 14.56 -8.45 3.46
CA GLN A 260 13.43 -7.74 2.86
C GLN A 260 12.62 -7.08 3.97
N GLN A 261 12.96 -5.85 4.28
CA GLN A 261 12.17 -5.01 5.17
C GLN A 261 10.96 -4.48 4.41
N ALA A 262 9.78 -4.54 5.06
CA ALA A 262 8.74 -3.58 4.72
C ALA A 262 9.37 -2.19 4.76
N PRO A 263 9.08 -1.35 3.79
CA PRO A 263 9.63 -0.01 3.78
C PRO A 263 9.10 0.75 4.99
N ALA A 264 9.99 1.44 5.67
CA ALA A 264 9.59 2.34 6.74
C ALA A 264 8.62 3.38 6.17
N SER A 265 7.50 3.62 6.87
CA SER A 265 6.61 4.74 6.56
C SER A 265 7.46 5.99 6.32
N ALA A 266 7.19 6.68 5.22
CA ALA A 266 7.88 7.90 4.90
C ALA A 266 7.45 8.98 5.90
N ASN A 267 8.16 9.06 7.02
CA ASN A 267 8.03 10.16 7.95
C ASN A 267 8.77 11.38 7.36
N GLU A 268 8.04 12.39 6.92
CA GLU A 268 8.47 13.78 6.88
C GLU A 268 7.47 14.72 7.52
#